data_b1128bbca81512db0b0c00f770ddcec5
#
_entry.id   b1128bbca81512db0b0c00f770ddcec5
#
_cell.length_a   1.000
_cell.length_b   1.000
_cell.length_c   1.000
_cell.angle_alpha   90.00
_cell.angle_beta   90.00
_cell.angle_gamma   90.00
#
_symmetry.space_group_name_H-M   'P 1'
#
loop_
_entity.id
_entity.type
_entity.pdbx_description
1 polymer ?
#
loop_
_entity_poly.entity_id
_entity_poly.type
_entity_poly.pdbx_seq_one_letter_code
_entity_poly.pdbx_strand_id
1 'polypeptide(L)' 'MIKIELTEEEAEVVSDYIFRKVCRLEDANLKDSYCYPRLYSTYYKLSVALKDVKKED' A
#
# COMPACT_ATOMS: atom_id res chain seq x y z
N MET A 1 16.26 -1.39 8.07
CA MET A 1 14.82 -1.40 7.83
C MET A 1 14.12 -0.44 8.78
N ILE A 2 13.20 0.34 8.28
CA ILE A 2 12.48 1.33 9.08
C ILE A 2 11.21 0.69 9.63
N LYS A 3 11.01 0.86 10.93
CA LYS A 3 9.77 0.41 11.59
C LYS A 3 8.95 1.63 11.95
N ILE A 4 7.69 1.63 11.56
CA ILE A 4 6.76 2.68 11.95
C ILE A 4 5.48 2.02 12.46
N GLU A 5 4.83 2.72 13.38
CA GLU A 5 3.56 2.26 13.91
C GLU A 5 2.45 3.16 13.38
N LEU A 6 1.40 2.54 12.86
CA LEU A 6 0.24 3.25 12.36
C LEU A 6 -1.01 2.67 13.00
N THR A 7 -1.97 3.54 13.28
CA THR A 7 -3.29 3.07 13.65
C THR A 7 -3.95 2.42 12.44
N GLU A 8 -5.01 1.64 12.69
CA GLU A 8 -5.76 1.02 11.59
C GLU A 8 -6.26 2.07 10.60
N GLU A 9 -6.77 3.19 11.12
CA GLU A 9 -7.27 4.26 10.26
C GLU A 9 -6.17 4.88 9.43
N GLU A 10 -5.02 5.12 10.03
CA GLU A 10 -3.88 5.68 9.31
C GLU A 10 -3.40 4.73 8.22
N ALA A 11 -3.34 3.44 8.54
CA ALA A 11 -2.91 2.44 7.56
C ALA A 11 -3.88 2.36 6.39
N GLU A 12 -5.18 2.47 6.64
CA GLU A 12 -6.18 2.46 5.58
C GLU A 12 -6.03 3.66 4.65
N VAL A 13 -5.80 4.84 5.21
CA VAL A 13 -5.62 6.05 4.41
C VAL A 13 -4.40 5.93 3.52
N VAL A 14 -3.28 5.49 4.08
CA VAL A 14 -2.05 5.34 3.31
C VAL A 14 -2.21 4.27 2.24
N SER A 15 -2.81 3.14 2.59
CA SER A 15 -3.03 2.05 1.64
C SER A 15 -3.90 2.51 0.46
N ASP A 16 -4.97 3.24 0.73
CA ASP A 16 -5.84 3.77 -0.31
C ASP A 16 -5.09 4.73 -1.24
N TYR A 17 -4.30 5.61 -0.66
CA TYR A 17 -3.51 6.55 -1.44
C TYR A 17 -2.53 5.82 -2.37
N ILE A 18 -1.84 4.83 -1.83
CA ILE A 18 -0.87 4.06 -2.62
C ILE A 18 -1.57 3.28 -3.72
N PHE A 19 -2.73 2.70 -3.41
CA PHE A 19 -3.49 1.95 -4.39
C PHE A 19 -3.88 2.84 -5.58
N ARG A 20 -4.36 4.04 -5.30
CA ARG A 20 -4.73 4.99 -6.36
C ARG A 20 -3.52 5.35 -7.21
N LYS A 21 -2.37 5.53 -6.58
CA LYS A 21 -1.14 5.84 -7.29
C LYS A 21 -0.72 4.70 -8.21
N VAL A 22 -0.81 3.47 -7.70
CA VAL A 22 -0.49 2.27 -8.47
C VAL A 22 -1.41 2.16 -9.68
N CYS A 23 -2.71 2.34 -9.48
CA CYS A 23 -3.68 2.28 -10.58
C CYS A 23 -3.38 3.33 -11.64
N ARG A 24 -3.01 4.53 -11.22
CA ARG A 24 -2.69 5.61 -12.15
C ARG A 24 -1.46 5.25 -13.00
N LEU A 25 -0.45 4.65 -12.37
CA LEU A 25 0.73 4.22 -13.11
C LEU A 25 0.40 3.11 -14.11
N GLU A 26 -0.48 2.20 -13.72
CA GLU A 26 -0.91 1.14 -14.63
C GLU A 26 -1.70 1.70 -15.81
N ASP A 27 -2.61 2.63 -15.55
CA ASP A 27 -3.39 3.27 -16.60
C ASP A 27 -2.52 4.04 -17.58
N ALA A 28 -1.46 4.68 -17.07
CA ALA A 28 -0.52 5.41 -17.89
C ALA A 28 0.52 4.50 -18.56
N ASN A 29 0.42 3.20 -18.32
CA ASN A 29 1.36 2.20 -18.85
C ASN A 29 2.80 2.44 -18.39
N LEU A 30 2.93 2.86 -17.13
CA LEU A 30 4.23 3.19 -16.54
C LEU A 30 4.67 2.14 -15.53
N LYS A 31 4.38 0.88 -15.81
CA LYS A 31 4.76 -0.22 -14.92
C LYS A 31 6.26 -0.36 -14.77
N ASP A 32 7.02 0.15 -15.73
CA ASP A 32 8.48 0.13 -15.66
C ASP A 32 9.02 1.32 -14.86
N SER A 33 8.14 2.16 -14.33
CA SER A 33 8.54 3.29 -13.53
C SER A 33 9.31 2.83 -12.29
N TYR A 34 10.30 3.60 -11.90
CA TYR A 34 11.10 3.33 -10.71
C TYR A 34 10.25 3.17 -9.46
N CYS A 35 9.17 3.94 -9.36
CA CYS A 35 8.33 3.94 -8.16
C CYS A 35 7.33 2.79 -8.11
N TYR A 36 7.00 2.22 -9.25
CA TYR A 36 5.91 1.24 -9.31
C TYR A 36 6.16 0.02 -8.41
N PRO A 37 7.30 -0.68 -8.52
CA PRO A 37 7.50 -1.86 -7.69
C PRO A 37 7.57 -1.54 -6.20
N ARG A 38 8.08 -0.37 -5.85
CA ARG A 38 8.15 0.05 -4.46
C ARG A 38 6.77 0.36 -3.89
N LEU A 39 5.94 1.05 -4.66
CA LEU A 39 4.57 1.36 -4.25
C LEU A 39 3.76 0.08 -4.11
N TYR A 40 3.87 -0.82 -5.05
CA TYR A 40 3.13 -2.06 -5.02
C TYR A 40 3.54 -2.90 -3.80
N SER A 41 4.83 -3.00 -3.53
CA SER A 41 5.34 -3.74 -2.38
C SER A 41 4.80 -3.16 -1.07
N THR A 42 4.82 -1.83 -0.94
CA THR A 42 4.31 -1.16 0.25
C THR A 42 2.82 -1.39 0.41
N TYR A 43 2.07 -1.30 -0.68
CA TYR A 43 0.63 -1.56 -0.67
C TYR A 43 0.35 -2.99 -0.19
N TYR A 44 1.09 -3.95 -0.70
CA TYR A 44 0.92 -5.35 -0.33
C TYR A 44 1.15 -5.55 1.18
N LYS A 45 2.22 -4.97 1.70
CA LYS A 45 2.52 -5.07 3.12
C LYS A 45 1.42 -4.47 3.99
N LEU A 46 0.91 -3.32 3.60
CA LEU A 46 -0.19 -2.69 4.32
C LEU A 46 -1.47 -3.52 4.25
N SER A 47 -1.76 -4.08 3.10
CA SER A 47 -2.95 -4.92 2.93
C SER A 47 -2.91 -6.15 3.83
N VAL A 48 -1.75 -6.79 3.91
CA VAL A 48 -1.58 -7.96 4.78
C VAL A 48 -1.74 -7.57 6.25
N ALA A 49 -1.13 -6.46 6.65
CA ALA A 49 -1.23 -5.99 8.02
C ALA A 49 -2.68 -5.65 8.41
N LEU A 50 -3.41 -5.01 7.50
CA LEU A 50 -4.81 -4.68 7.75
C LEU A 50 -5.68 -5.92 7.86
N LYS A 51 -5.41 -6.93 7.05
CA LYS A 51 -6.14 -8.19 7.14
C LYS A 51 -5.92 -8.87 8.48
N ASP A 52 -4.69 -8.85 8.98
CA ASP A 52 -4.38 -9.47 10.27
C ASP A 52 -5.13 -8.79 11.40
N VAL A 53 -5.20 -7.45 11.38
CA VAL A 53 -5.94 -6.70 12.38
C VAL A 53 -7.43 -7.05 12.34
N LYS A 54 -8.01 -7.08 11.14
CA LYS A 54 -9.44 -7.37 10.99
C LYS A 54 -9.78 -8.81 11.32
N LYS A 55 -8.81 -9.69 11.24
CA LYS A 55 -9.02 -11.12 11.48
C LYS A 55 -9.16 -11.47 12.95
N GLU A 56 -8.71 -10.60 13.83
CA GLU A 56 -8.76 -10.85 15.27
C GLU A 56 -10.13 -10.63 15.87
N ASP A 57 -11.06 -10.14 15.11
CA ASP A 57 -12.43 -10.04 15.54
C ASP A 57 -13.18 -11.35 15.28
#